data_b2ac06834e11494383a3a43a21c07625
#
_entry.id   b2ac06834e11494383a3a43a21c07625
#
_cell.length_a   1.000
_cell.length_b   1.000
_cell.length_c   1.000
_cell.angle_alpha   90.00
_cell.angle_beta   90.00
_cell.angle_gamma   90.00
#
_symmetry.space_group_name_H-M   'P 1'
#
loop_
_entity.id
_entity.type
_entity.pdbx_description
1 polymer ?
#
loop_
_entity_poly.entity_id
_entity_poly.type
_entity_poly.pdbx_seq_one_letter_code
_entity_poly.pdbx_strand_id
1 'polypeptide(L)'
;VQVPQGLFIWPGMSVQDNLFLGASIRSRKEKHAIRKDMDDVFQMFPILHERRKGLAANLSGGEQQMLAIGRALMARPRLLLMDEPSHGLSPLMVEKMVVTIRQLHERGLTILLVEQNVGVAAAVSEHAYILANGEIEFSTAGSTLVDNPDILRSYLGGSRDDGSSRQLPGTEA
;
A
#
# COMPACT_ATOMS: atom_id res chain seq x y z
N VAL A 1 -3.47 4.83 10.46
CA VAL A 1 -2.50 5.74 9.81
C VAL A 1 -2.50 5.48 8.33
N GLN A 2 -2.24 6.51 7.52
CA GLN A 2 -2.22 6.42 6.06
C GLN A 2 -0.80 6.67 5.52
N VAL A 3 -0.43 5.91 4.51
CA VAL A 3 0.69 6.16 3.59
C VAL A 3 0.07 6.46 2.23
N PRO A 4 -0.12 7.75 1.88
CA PRO A 4 -0.75 8.15 0.63
C PRO A 4 0.21 8.01 -0.56
N GLN A 5 -0.33 8.01 -1.77
CA GLN A 5 0.39 8.03 -3.04
C GLN A 5 1.33 9.21 -3.05
N GLY A 6 1.96 9.87 -2.91
CA GLY A 6 2.84 11.05 -2.90
C GLY A 6 3.83 11.06 -1.74
N LEU A 7 3.82 10.02 -0.89
CA LEU A 7 4.74 9.78 0.23
C LEU A 7 4.73 10.85 1.34
N PHE A 8 4.54 12.12 1.02
CA PHE A 8 4.55 13.28 1.91
C PHE A 8 5.68 13.26 2.96
N ILE A 9 6.88 12.85 2.53
CA ILE A 9 8.08 12.98 3.36
C ILE A 9 8.49 14.45 3.49
N TRP A 10 9.27 14.75 4.50
CA TRP A 10 9.86 16.09 4.70
C TRP A 10 11.27 16.10 4.14
N PRO A 11 11.47 16.58 2.90
CA PRO A 11 12.75 16.41 2.17
C PRO A 11 13.90 17.15 2.82
N GLY A 12 13.63 18.28 3.50
CA GLY A 12 14.63 19.08 4.22
C GLY A 12 15.00 18.56 5.61
N MET A 13 14.37 17.48 6.07
CA MET A 13 14.68 16.85 7.35
C MET A 13 15.51 15.60 7.15
N SER A 14 16.23 15.20 8.20
CA SER A 14 16.95 13.91 8.16
C SER A 14 15.97 12.74 8.10
N VAL A 15 16.47 11.59 7.66
CA VAL A 15 15.69 10.32 7.67
C VAL A 15 15.18 10.02 9.09
N GLN A 16 16.05 10.16 10.09
CA GLN A 16 15.71 9.92 11.49
C GLN A 16 14.63 10.89 12.00
N ASP A 17 14.71 12.18 11.65
CA ASP A 17 13.72 13.16 12.06
C ASP A 17 12.36 12.91 11.41
N ASN A 18 12.34 12.49 10.13
CA ASN A 18 11.13 12.04 9.47
C ASN A 18 10.45 10.88 10.21
N LEU A 19 11.22 9.87 10.66
CA LEU A 19 10.69 8.78 11.48
C LEU A 19 10.14 9.30 12.81
N PHE A 20 10.87 10.19 13.47
CA PHE A 20 10.46 10.77 14.75
C PHE A 20 9.13 11.51 14.65
N LEU A 21 8.84 12.20 13.53
CA LEU A 21 7.56 12.84 13.28
C LEU A 21 6.37 11.86 13.34
N GLY A 22 6.58 10.61 12.89
CA GLY A 22 5.55 9.57 13.00
C GLY A 22 5.14 9.25 14.43
N ALA A 23 6.04 9.46 15.39
CA ALA A 23 5.77 9.26 16.82
C ALA A 23 5.22 10.52 17.53
N SER A 24 5.00 11.64 16.83
CA SER A 24 4.62 12.92 17.43
C SER A 24 3.26 12.88 18.16
N ILE A 25 2.37 11.98 17.76
CA ILE A 25 1.06 11.76 18.40
C ILE A 25 1.16 11.00 19.73
N ARG A 26 2.33 10.45 20.05
CA ARG A 26 2.54 9.60 21.24
C ARG A 26 3.00 10.43 22.44
N SER A 27 2.75 9.87 23.63
CA SER A 27 3.13 10.54 24.87
C SER A 27 4.65 10.71 25.01
N ARG A 28 5.10 11.86 25.51
CA ARG A 28 6.50 12.08 25.87
C ARG A 28 7.04 11.10 26.92
N LYS A 29 6.15 10.42 27.66
CA LYS A 29 6.54 9.37 28.63
C LYS A 29 7.01 8.09 27.91
N GLU A 30 6.69 7.91 26.64
CA GLU A 30 7.02 6.73 25.84
C GLU A 30 8.41 6.80 25.15
N LYS A 31 9.29 7.69 25.57
CA LYS A 31 10.61 7.91 24.91
C LYS A 31 11.40 6.62 24.68
N HIS A 32 11.40 5.70 25.65
CA HIS A 32 12.10 4.43 25.53
C HIS A 32 11.44 3.51 24.49
N ALA A 33 10.11 3.43 24.51
CA ALA A 33 9.35 2.65 23.53
C ALA A 33 9.51 3.22 22.11
N ILE A 34 9.52 4.56 21.96
CA ILE A 34 9.73 5.22 20.67
C ILE A 34 11.12 4.91 20.10
N ARG A 35 12.16 4.87 20.94
CA ARG A 35 13.50 4.48 20.49
C ARG A 35 13.54 3.03 20.03
N LYS A 36 12.94 2.12 20.80
CA LYS A 36 12.83 0.71 20.41
C LYS A 36 12.13 0.56 19.06
N ASP A 37 10.99 1.24 18.87
CA ASP A 37 10.26 1.19 17.60
C ASP A 37 11.09 1.73 16.43
N MET A 38 11.91 2.75 16.67
CA MET A 38 12.86 3.25 15.66
C MET A 38 13.92 2.21 15.30
N ASP A 39 14.45 1.50 16.31
CA ASP A 39 15.40 0.41 16.07
C ASP A 39 14.74 -0.73 15.29
N ASP A 40 13.49 -1.06 15.59
CA ASP A 40 12.71 -2.07 14.85
C ASP A 40 12.50 -1.63 13.37
N VAL A 41 12.21 -0.35 13.12
CA VAL A 41 12.12 0.21 11.75
C VAL A 41 13.47 0.14 11.04
N PHE A 42 14.56 0.44 11.71
CA PHE A 42 15.90 0.34 11.13
C PHE A 42 16.33 -1.10 10.86
N GLN A 43 15.87 -2.07 11.66
CA GLN A 43 16.08 -3.49 11.37
C GLN A 43 15.28 -3.94 10.15
N MET A 44 14.05 -3.43 10.00
CA MET A 44 13.21 -3.72 8.83
C MET A 44 13.75 -3.06 7.55
N PHE A 45 14.31 -1.86 7.66
CA PHE A 45 14.86 -1.06 6.56
C PHE A 45 16.30 -0.63 6.83
N PRO A 46 17.31 -1.52 6.68
CA PRO A 46 18.71 -1.21 7.02
C PRO A 46 19.26 0.03 6.32
N ILE A 47 18.84 0.29 5.08
CA ILE A 47 19.26 1.48 4.31
C ILE A 47 18.86 2.80 5.01
N LEU A 48 17.72 2.81 5.71
CA LEU A 48 17.30 3.98 6.47
C LEU A 48 18.22 4.22 7.68
N HIS A 49 18.73 3.14 8.30
CA HIS A 49 19.70 3.25 9.37
C HIS A 49 21.05 3.80 8.86
N GLU A 50 21.53 3.28 7.74
CA GLU A 50 22.79 3.76 7.12
C GLU A 50 22.71 5.25 6.80
N ARG A 51 21.56 5.70 6.29
CA ARG A 51 21.32 7.08 5.85
C ARG A 51 20.62 7.95 6.90
N ARG A 52 20.48 7.50 8.16
CA ARG A 52 19.65 8.14 9.19
C ARG A 52 19.91 9.62 9.44
N LYS A 53 21.18 10.07 9.26
CA LYS A 53 21.60 11.47 9.42
C LYS A 53 21.53 12.29 8.13
N GLY A 54 21.32 11.62 6.98
CA GLY A 54 21.20 12.28 5.68
C GLY A 54 19.82 12.89 5.48
N LEU A 55 19.73 13.85 4.57
CA LEU A 55 18.45 14.45 4.17
C LEU A 55 17.59 13.43 3.43
N ALA A 56 16.28 13.42 3.72
CA ALA A 56 15.33 12.54 3.08
C ALA A 56 15.21 12.79 1.56
N ALA A 57 15.49 14.01 1.11
CA ALA A 57 15.55 14.37 -0.31
C ALA A 57 16.60 13.54 -1.10
N ASN A 58 17.64 13.04 -0.45
CA ASN A 58 18.73 12.30 -1.08
C ASN A 58 18.45 10.78 -1.19
N LEU A 59 17.29 10.34 -0.75
CA LEU A 59 16.83 8.96 -0.90
C LEU A 59 16.28 8.73 -2.31
N SER A 60 16.49 7.52 -2.86
CA SER A 60 15.77 7.07 -4.05
C SER A 60 14.27 6.94 -3.78
N GLY A 61 13.43 6.92 -4.83
CA GLY A 61 11.97 6.79 -4.68
C GLY A 61 11.56 5.58 -3.82
N GLY A 62 12.20 4.42 -4.02
CA GLY A 62 11.93 3.25 -3.20
C GLY A 62 12.39 3.39 -1.74
N GLU A 63 13.51 4.06 -1.48
CA GLU A 63 13.96 4.37 -0.11
C GLU A 63 13.03 5.39 0.56
N GLN A 64 12.51 6.35 -0.20
CA GLN A 64 11.49 7.30 0.28
C GLN A 64 10.18 6.57 0.64
N GLN A 65 9.79 5.57 -0.15
CA GLN A 65 8.65 4.70 0.16
C GLN A 65 8.88 3.95 1.48
N MET A 66 10.06 3.35 1.67
CA MET A 66 10.42 2.70 2.94
C MET A 66 10.37 3.69 4.11
N LEU A 67 10.83 4.93 3.91
CA LEU A 67 10.78 5.98 4.92
C LEU A 67 9.33 6.34 5.28
N ALA A 68 8.44 6.46 4.29
CA ALA A 68 7.03 6.78 4.51
C ALA A 68 6.33 5.66 5.31
N ILE A 69 6.57 4.39 4.97
CA ILE A 69 6.08 3.23 5.72
C ILE A 69 6.65 3.24 7.14
N GLY A 70 7.97 3.36 7.29
CA GLY A 70 8.64 3.41 8.58
C GLY A 70 8.08 4.51 9.49
N ARG A 71 7.86 5.71 8.94
CA ARG A 71 7.22 6.83 9.65
C ARG A 71 5.80 6.49 10.11
N ALA A 72 5.01 5.82 9.28
CA ALA A 72 3.67 5.38 9.66
C ALA A 72 3.71 4.36 10.82
N LEU A 73 4.67 3.44 10.81
CA LEU A 73 4.86 2.44 11.88
C LEU A 73 5.25 3.06 13.24
N MET A 74 5.95 4.18 13.24
CA MET A 74 6.31 4.90 14.47
C MET A 74 5.10 5.36 15.29
N ALA A 75 3.93 5.50 14.65
CA ALA A 75 2.66 5.79 15.33
C ALA A 75 2.04 4.57 16.04
N ARG A 76 2.59 3.35 15.90
CA ARG A 76 2.01 2.08 16.33
C ARG A 76 0.55 1.90 15.89
N PRO A 77 0.28 1.96 14.58
CA PRO A 77 -1.08 1.86 14.08
C PRO A 77 -1.66 0.46 14.30
N ARG A 78 -2.98 0.39 14.53
CA ARG A 78 -3.74 -0.85 14.46
C ARG A 78 -4.20 -1.16 13.03
N LEU A 79 -4.31 -0.13 12.20
CA LEU A 79 -4.68 -0.21 10.78
C LEU A 79 -3.76 0.71 9.99
N LEU A 80 -3.13 0.17 8.94
CA LEU A 80 -2.32 0.89 7.97
C LEU A 80 -3.07 0.95 6.64
N LEU A 81 -3.33 2.16 6.16
CA LEU A 81 -3.91 2.42 4.84
C LEU A 81 -2.75 2.73 3.88
N MET A 82 -2.65 2.01 2.78
CA MET A 82 -1.60 2.21 1.77
C MET A 82 -2.27 2.47 0.43
N ASP A 83 -1.87 3.56 -0.22
CA ASP A 83 -2.43 4.01 -1.48
C ASP A 83 -1.36 3.94 -2.58
N GLU A 84 -1.52 2.99 -3.50
CA GLU A 84 -0.63 2.68 -4.62
C GLU A 84 0.87 2.63 -4.24
N PRO A 85 1.25 1.88 -3.20
CA PRO A 85 2.64 1.91 -2.73
C PRO A 85 3.64 1.31 -3.72
N SER A 86 3.19 0.57 -4.75
CA SER A 86 4.06 0.04 -5.81
C SER A 86 4.33 1.03 -6.95
N HIS A 87 3.56 2.13 -7.00
CA HIS A 87 3.62 3.06 -8.11
C HIS A 87 5.01 3.69 -8.28
N GLY A 88 5.55 3.64 -9.50
CA GLY A 88 6.85 4.24 -9.83
C GLY A 88 8.07 3.51 -9.25
N LEU A 89 7.90 2.35 -8.61
CA LEU A 89 9.00 1.56 -8.10
C LEU A 89 9.61 0.65 -9.17
N SER A 90 10.92 0.40 -9.05
CA SER A 90 11.56 -0.66 -9.84
C SER A 90 11.06 -2.05 -9.41
N PRO A 91 11.13 -3.08 -10.28
CA PRO A 91 10.68 -4.44 -9.95
C PRO A 91 11.29 -4.97 -8.64
N LEU A 92 12.58 -4.77 -8.43
CA LEU A 92 13.27 -5.17 -7.20
C LEU A 92 12.69 -4.48 -5.95
N MET A 93 12.29 -3.21 -6.07
CA MET A 93 11.69 -2.46 -4.96
C MET A 93 10.25 -2.90 -4.69
N VAL A 94 9.51 -3.29 -5.73
CA VAL A 94 8.18 -3.89 -5.60
C VAL A 94 8.27 -5.21 -4.83
N GLU A 95 9.22 -6.08 -5.17
CA GLU A 95 9.44 -7.34 -4.44
C GLU A 95 9.74 -7.10 -2.96
N LYS A 96 10.63 -6.16 -2.64
CA LYS A 96 10.95 -5.78 -1.25
C LYS A 96 9.73 -5.25 -0.51
N MET A 97 8.89 -4.45 -1.18
CA MET A 97 7.67 -3.93 -0.60
C MET A 97 6.66 -5.04 -0.31
N VAL A 98 6.46 -5.99 -1.24
CA VAL A 98 5.61 -7.18 -1.03
C VAL A 98 6.06 -7.96 0.20
N VAL A 99 7.36 -8.23 0.32
CA VAL A 99 7.93 -8.90 1.50
C VAL A 99 7.66 -8.11 2.78
N THR A 100 7.84 -6.79 2.73
CA THR A 100 7.58 -5.90 3.88
C THR A 100 6.11 -5.94 4.31
N ILE A 101 5.17 -5.85 3.38
CA ILE A 101 3.73 -5.89 3.66
C ILE A 101 3.36 -7.22 4.33
N ARG A 102 3.86 -8.35 3.80
CA ARG A 102 3.64 -9.68 4.40
C ARG A 102 4.17 -9.75 5.82
N GLN A 103 5.40 -9.31 6.06
CA GLN A 103 6.00 -9.29 7.40
C GLN A 103 5.21 -8.44 8.39
N LEU A 104 4.67 -7.29 7.96
CA LEU A 104 3.83 -6.44 8.79
C LEU A 104 2.51 -7.13 9.14
N HIS A 105 1.89 -7.79 8.17
CA HIS A 105 0.67 -8.57 8.37
C HIS A 105 0.90 -9.75 9.34
N GLU A 106 1.97 -10.51 9.17
CA GLU A 106 2.37 -11.62 10.04
C GLU A 106 2.61 -11.17 11.50
N ARG A 107 3.01 -9.91 11.69
CA ARG A 107 3.13 -9.29 13.02
C ARG A 107 1.78 -8.79 13.59
N GLY A 108 0.67 -9.06 12.92
CA GLY A 108 -0.69 -8.73 13.35
C GLY A 108 -1.16 -7.32 12.97
N LEU A 109 -0.48 -6.63 12.06
CA LEU A 109 -0.95 -5.34 11.57
C LEU A 109 -2.03 -5.54 10.51
N THR A 110 -3.20 -4.93 10.72
CA THR A 110 -4.24 -4.87 9.70
C THR A 110 -3.84 -3.87 8.62
N ILE A 111 -3.92 -4.28 7.34
CA ILE A 111 -3.53 -3.43 6.21
C ILE A 111 -4.70 -3.35 5.24
N LEU A 112 -5.08 -2.14 4.87
CA LEU A 112 -5.96 -1.87 3.73
C LEU A 112 -5.11 -1.27 2.62
N LEU A 113 -5.00 -2.01 1.51
CA LEU A 113 -4.16 -1.67 0.38
C LEU A 113 -5.03 -1.28 -0.82
N VAL A 114 -4.78 -0.13 -1.40
CA VAL A 114 -5.27 0.25 -2.73
C VAL A 114 -4.14 0.05 -3.73
N GLU A 115 -4.36 -0.76 -4.75
CA GLU A 115 -3.35 -1.10 -5.77
C GLU A 115 -3.98 -1.25 -7.14
N GLN A 116 -3.29 -0.75 -8.16
CA GLN A 116 -3.63 -1.01 -9.55
C GLN A 116 -2.94 -2.28 -10.06
N ASN A 117 -1.79 -2.64 -9.51
CA ASN A 117 -1.05 -3.84 -9.90
C ASN A 117 -1.71 -5.08 -9.29
N VAL A 118 -2.46 -5.81 -10.12
CA VAL A 118 -3.18 -7.04 -9.71
C VAL A 118 -2.22 -8.08 -9.14
N GLY A 119 -1.00 -8.22 -9.69
CA GLY A 119 0.01 -9.15 -9.20
C GLY A 119 0.48 -8.80 -7.78
N VAL A 120 0.67 -7.52 -7.48
CA VAL A 120 1.01 -7.06 -6.13
C VAL A 120 -0.16 -7.30 -5.18
N ALA A 121 -1.38 -6.90 -5.56
CA ALA A 121 -2.56 -7.12 -4.76
C ALA A 121 -2.75 -8.61 -4.42
N ALA A 122 -2.67 -9.49 -5.42
CA ALA A 122 -2.77 -10.94 -5.25
C ALA A 122 -1.68 -11.51 -4.31
N ALA A 123 -0.47 -10.95 -4.40
CA ALA A 123 0.66 -11.43 -3.61
C ALA A 123 0.53 -11.14 -2.11
N VAL A 124 -0.23 -10.11 -1.71
CA VAL A 124 -0.24 -9.65 -0.31
C VAL A 124 -1.61 -9.67 0.35
N SER A 125 -2.72 -9.79 -0.40
CA SER A 125 -4.07 -9.72 0.16
C SER A 125 -4.66 -11.10 0.46
N GLU A 126 -5.39 -11.21 1.57
CA GLU A 126 -6.26 -12.35 1.86
C GLU A 126 -7.59 -12.21 1.13
N HIS A 127 -8.08 -10.97 1.05
CA HIS A 127 -9.34 -10.63 0.41
C HIS A 127 -9.20 -9.37 -0.43
N ALA A 128 -9.86 -9.33 -1.58
CA ALA A 128 -9.81 -8.22 -2.52
C ALA A 128 -11.19 -7.78 -2.98
N TYR A 129 -11.33 -6.49 -3.15
CA TYR A 129 -12.48 -5.84 -3.78
C TYR A 129 -12.01 -5.15 -5.06
N ILE A 130 -12.70 -5.40 -6.16
CA ILE A 130 -12.43 -4.74 -7.44
C ILE A 130 -13.45 -3.61 -7.60
N LEU A 131 -12.92 -2.39 -7.71
CA LEU A 131 -13.72 -1.19 -7.90
C LEU A 131 -13.64 -0.73 -9.35
N ALA A 132 -14.79 -0.45 -9.95
CA ALA A 132 -14.88 0.23 -11.23
C ALA A 132 -16.05 1.24 -11.19
N ASN A 133 -15.85 2.40 -11.78
CA ASN A 133 -16.86 3.48 -11.87
C ASN A 133 -17.49 3.88 -10.52
N GLY A 134 -16.73 3.73 -9.41
CA GLY A 134 -17.19 4.08 -8.06
C GLY A 134 -18.01 3.00 -7.35
N GLU A 135 -18.14 1.80 -7.95
CA GLU A 135 -18.87 0.66 -7.40
C GLU A 135 -17.96 -0.54 -7.22
N ILE A 136 -18.30 -1.44 -6.28
CA ILE A 136 -17.62 -2.72 -6.11
C ILE A 136 -18.23 -3.70 -7.10
N GLU A 137 -17.48 -4.07 -8.13
CA GLU A 137 -17.93 -5.04 -9.14
C GLU A 137 -17.73 -6.48 -8.69
N PHE A 138 -16.62 -6.76 -8.00
CA PHE A 138 -16.26 -8.11 -7.55
C PHE A 138 -15.67 -8.08 -6.15
N SER A 139 -15.84 -9.21 -5.47
CA SER A 139 -15.22 -9.50 -4.18
C SER A 139 -14.70 -10.94 -4.22
N THR A 140 -13.43 -11.14 -3.91
CA THR A 140 -12.78 -12.45 -4.06
C THR A 140 -11.62 -12.64 -3.08
N ALA A 141 -11.14 -13.87 -2.94
CA ALA A 141 -9.88 -14.14 -2.24
C ALA A 141 -8.71 -13.58 -3.05
N GLY A 142 -7.69 -13.03 -2.36
CA GLY A 142 -6.51 -12.47 -3.01
C GLY A 142 -5.80 -13.47 -3.94
N SER A 143 -5.72 -14.73 -3.51
CA SER A 143 -5.08 -15.81 -4.29
C SER A 143 -5.73 -16.09 -5.64
N THR A 144 -7.00 -15.71 -5.84
CA THR A 144 -7.74 -15.97 -7.09
C THR A 144 -7.77 -14.76 -8.02
N LEU A 145 -7.18 -13.63 -7.63
CA LEU A 145 -7.17 -12.40 -8.44
C LEU A 145 -6.54 -12.59 -9.82
N VAL A 146 -5.44 -13.32 -9.90
CA VAL A 146 -4.64 -13.48 -11.15
C VAL A 146 -5.29 -14.48 -12.11
N ASP A 147 -6.08 -15.42 -11.59
CA ASP A 147 -6.67 -16.51 -12.36
C ASP A 147 -8.11 -16.24 -12.77
N ASN A 148 -8.71 -15.13 -12.33
CA ASN A 148 -10.10 -14.80 -12.61
C ASN A 148 -10.22 -14.08 -13.96
N PRO A 149 -10.83 -14.73 -15.00
CA PRO A 149 -10.95 -14.15 -16.34
C PRO A 149 -11.83 -12.89 -16.38
N ASP A 150 -12.81 -12.74 -15.48
CA ASP A 150 -13.67 -11.56 -15.45
C ASP A 150 -12.93 -10.34 -14.92
N ILE A 151 -12.04 -10.54 -13.93
CA ILE A 151 -11.16 -9.49 -13.43
C ILE A 151 -10.17 -9.05 -14.52
N LEU A 152 -9.58 -10.01 -15.24
CA LEU A 152 -8.68 -9.72 -16.34
C LEU A 152 -9.38 -8.94 -17.47
N ARG A 153 -10.65 -9.27 -17.78
CA ARG A 153 -11.44 -8.53 -18.77
C ARG A 153 -11.75 -7.11 -18.33
N SER A 154 -12.20 -6.91 -17.09
CA SER A 154 -12.42 -5.56 -16.52
C SER A 154 -11.16 -4.71 -16.55
N TYR A 155 -10.02 -5.32 -16.23
CA TYR A 155 -8.72 -4.63 -16.21
C TYR A 155 -8.20 -4.29 -17.61
N LEU A 156 -8.44 -5.15 -18.62
CA LEU A 156 -8.00 -4.97 -20.00
C LEU A 156 -8.98 -4.09 -20.82
N GLY A 157 -10.03 -3.53 -20.20
CA GLY A 157 -10.95 -2.60 -20.88
C GLY A 157 -11.91 -3.27 -21.83
N GLY A 158 -12.23 -4.56 -21.63
CA GLY A 158 -13.28 -5.26 -22.36
C GLY A 158 -14.64 -4.74 -21.92
N SER A 159 -15.26 -3.89 -22.75
CA SER A 159 -16.67 -3.51 -22.58
C SER A 159 -17.52 -4.76 -22.41
N ARG A 160 -18.41 -4.76 -21.42
CA ARG A 160 -19.50 -5.73 -21.39
C ARG A 160 -20.26 -5.54 -22.70
N ASP A 161 -20.24 -6.54 -23.57
CA ASP A 161 -21.18 -6.66 -24.66
C ASP A 161 -22.56 -6.88 -24.01
N ASP A 162 -23.31 -5.80 -23.82
CA ASP A 162 -24.71 -5.85 -23.41
C ASP A 162 -25.55 -6.45 -24.56
N GLY A 163 -25.37 -7.75 -24.76
CA GLY A 163 -26.21 -8.58 -25.65
C GLY A 163 -27.60 -8.81 -25.08
N SER A 164 -28.28 -7.79 -24.54
CA SER A 164 -29.70 -7.81 -24.28
C SER A 164 -30.44 -6.93 -25.31
N SER A 165 -30.61 -7.46 -26.51
CA SER A 165 -31.68 -7.02 -27.41
C SER A 165 -33.03 -7.14 -26.69
N ARG A 166 -33.51 -6.04 -26.11
CA ARG A 166 -34.92 -5.90 -25.72
C ARG A 166 -35.75 -6.00 -27.01
N GLN A 167 -36.30 -7.17 -27.27
CA GLN A 167 -37.45 -7.29 -28.15
C GLN A 167 -38.62 -6.52 -27.54
N LEU A 168 -38.98 -5.43 -28.17
CA LEU A 168 -40.28 -4.77 -27.92
C LEU A 168 -41.41 -5.69 -28.44
N PRO A 169 -42.46 -5.91 -27.66
CA PRO A 169 -43.62 -6.67 -28.17
C PRO A 169 -44.34 -5.84 -29.21
N GLY A 170 -44.60 -6.48 -30.39
CA GLY A 170 -45.30 -5.90 -31.49
C GLY A 170 -46.73 -5.52 -31.10
N THR A 171 -47.14 -4.35 -31.53
CA THR A 171 -48.52 -3.88 -31.60
C THR A 171 -49.14 -4.51 -32.85
N GLU A 172 -50.02 -5.47 -32.65
CA GLU A 172 -51.00 -5.83 -33.65
C GLU A 172 -52.24 -4.95 -33.46
N ALA A 173 -52.66 -4.31 -34.54
CA ALA A 173 -54.02 -3.81 -34.77
C ALA A 173 -54.46 -4.18 -36.16
#